data_13af8bc32064259cc5fbd357dfa958e2
#
_entry.id   13af8bc32064259cc5fbd357dfa958e2
#
_cell.length_a   1.000
_cell.length_b   1.000
_cell.length_c   1.000
_cell.angle_alpha   90.00
_cell.angle_beta   90.00
_cell.angle_gamma   90.00
#
_symmetry.space_group_name_H-M   'P 1'
#
loop_
_entity.id
_entity.type
_entity.pdbx_description
1 polymer ?
#
loop_
_entity_poly.entity_id
_entity_poly.type
_entity_poly.pdbx_seq_one_letter_code
_entity_poly.pdbx_strand_id
1 'polypeptide(L)'
;MSISDEFWNEEGTADKIWDRWIVQKKYKKLLLYTQQVNDTGGYSVNSYESLEEALLLDNEIMIFKQFWNYILSTRVQRFWKIYNYYLKSKINEPKDVEYFHTVSKKLVLEDDKKYPAYQDRNLNTISTWYDAQWHIDKYIESMQKINATEEIERAKILKESVYNLKKPRAKKTTDKRKMTETLFWELIEQSREETASDSEFLDVLKDKLEAMSAVEIKKFQKILLEQTNELEHWDIWALAYIIRKGCGDDAFDYFKAWVISNGKDIFESVKNMQIDKFKNLFEEDPQFEEFMYVAQEAYTNKKYEDMPIPRIKSQEIQGKKWDEESICESYSKLCEMFV
;
A
#
# COMPACT_ATOMS: atom_id res chain seq x y z
N MET A 1 -23.70 26.00 4.54
CA MET A 1 -23.30 24.59 4.76
C MET A 1 -22.51 24.16 3.55
N SER A 2 -21.29 23.69 3.71
CA SER A 2 -20.50 23.17 2.57
C SER A 2 -21.11 21.86 2.08
N ILE A 3 -20.77 21.43 0.86
CA ILE A 3 -21.24 20.13 0.36
C ILE A 3 -20.64 18.98 1.19
N SER A 4 -19.44 19.18 1.74
CA SER A 4 -18.82 18.25 2.67
C SER A 4 -19.60 18.14 3.98
N ASP A 5 -20.08 19.26 4.53
CA ASP A 5 -20.94 19.24 5.73
C ASP A 5 -22.27 18.51 5.42
N GLU A 6 -22.86 18.76 4.24
CA GLU A 6 -24.08 18.07 3.83
C GLU A 6 -23.87 16.55 3.74
N PHE A 7 -22.73 16.12 3.18
CA PHE A 7 -22.39 14.70 3.06
C PHE A 7 -22.24 14.06 4.44
N TRP A 8 -21.41 14.64 5.31
CA TRP A 8 -21.11 14.06 6.63
C TRP A 8 -22.20 14.21 7.68
N ASN A 9 -23.26 14.99 7.40
CA ASN A 9 -24.45 15.04 8.24
C ASN A 9 -25.46 13.91 7.94
N GLU A 10 -25.23 13.12 6.87
CA GLU A 10 -26.05 11.92 6.63
C GLU A 10 -25.57 10.74 7.51
N GLU A 11 -26.51 9.89 7.95
CA GLU A 11 -26.19 8.69 8.73
C GLU A 11 -25.51 7.62 7.88
N GLY A 12 -24.40 7.07 8.36
CA GLY A 12 -23.70 5.93 7.77
C GLY A 12 -22.23 6.18 7.53
N THR A 13 -21.57 5.16 6.99
CA THR A 13 -20.18 5.26 6.51
C THR A 13 -20.12 6.04 5.19
N ALA A 14 -18.96 6.56 4.85
CA ALA A 14 -18.74 7.31 3.61
C ALA A 14 -19.23 6.55 2.37
N ASP A 15 -18.95 5.24 2.27
CA ASP A 15 -19.37 4.41 1.14
C ASP A 15 -20.91 4.29 1.06
N LYS A 16 -21.57 4.09 2.20
CA LYS A 16 -23.05 4.01 2.25
C LYS A 16 -23.72 5.34 1.88
N ILE A 17 -23.12 6.46 2.27
CA ILE A 17 -23.61 7.80 1.89
C ILE A 17 -23.39 8.02 0.39
N TRP A 18 -22.23 7.67 -0.11
CA TRP A 18 -21.87 7.73 -1.53
C TRP A 18 -22.83 6.94 -2.40
N ASP A 19 -23.03 5.67 -2.09
CA ASP A 19 -23.97 4.79 -2.82
C ASP A 19 -25.41 5.32 -2.78
N ARG A 20 -25.83 5.86 -1.62
CA ARG A 20 -27.15 6.47 -1.49
C ARG A 20 -27.30 7.69 -2.39
N TRP A 21 -26.26 8.52 -2.50
CA TRP A 21 -26.26 9.69 -3.39
C TRP A 21 -26.24 9.29 -4.87
N ILE A 22 -25.60 8.18 -5.22
CA ILE A 22 -25.68 7.58 -6.56
C ILE A 22 -27.11 7.15 -6.86
N VAL A 23 -27.75 6.39 -5.98
CA VAL A 23 -29.14 5.92 -6.12
C VAL A 23 -30.11 7.11 -6.22
N GLN A 24 -29.86 8.20 -5.49
CA GLN A 24 -30.64 9.44 -5.54
C GLN A 24 -30.29 10.33 -6.72
N LYS A 25 -29.36 9.91 -7.60
CA LYS A 25 -28.89 10.68 -8.76
C LYS A 25 -28.34 12.07 -8.41
N LYS A 26 -27.75 12.22 -7.24
CA LYS A 26 -27.14 13.49 -6.77
C LYS A 26 -25.76 13.73 -7.42
N TYR A 27 -25.58 13.43 -8.69
CA TYR A 27 -24.29 13.43 -9.39
C TYR A 27 -23.52 14.75 -9.32
N LYS A 28 -24.22 15.90 -9.47
CA LYS A 28 -23.58 17.21 -9.32
C LYS A 28 -23.04 17.43 -7.90
N LYS A 29 -23.75 16.93 -6.89
CA LYS A 29 -23.28 17.00 -5.50
C LYS A 29 -22.10 16.09 -5.26
N LEU A 30 -22.11 14.89 -5.82
CA LEU A 30 -20.96 13.96 -5.78
C LEU A 30 -19.73 14.57 -6.45
N LEU A 31 -19.89 15.22 -7.61
CA LEU A 31 -18.80 15.93 -8.26
C LEU A 31 -18.25 17.08 -7.39
N LEU A 32 -19.10 17.92 -6.83
CA LEU A 32 -18.68 19.01 -5.94
C LEU A 32 -18.01 18.50 -4.68
N TYR A 33 -18.54 17.43 -4.09
CA TYR A 33 -17.95 16.78 -2.93
C TYR A 33 -16.55 16.24 -3.26
N THR A 34 -16.40 15.52 -4.39
CA THR A 34 -15.09 15.06 -4.87
C THR A 34 -14.11 16.22 -5.03
N GLN A 35 -14.56 17.36 -5.55
CA GLN A 35 -13.73 18.56 -5.69
C GLN A 35 -13.28 19.14 -4.35
N GLN A 36 -14.16 19.17 -3.35
CA GLN A 36 -13.85 19.70 -2.02
C GLN A 36 -12.94 18.79 -1.20
N VAL A 37 -13.10 17.47 -1.36
CA VAL A 37 -12.43 16.47 -0.52
C VAL A 37 -11.15 15.92 -1.15
N ASN A 38 -10.96 16.07 -2.45
CA ASN A 38 -9.77 15.56 -3.14
C ASN A 38 -8.47 16.27 -2.68
N ASP A 39 -8.57 17.49 -2.17
CA ASP A 39 -7.45 18.17 -1.50
C ASP A 39 -7.08 17.50 -0.16
N THR A 40 -7.94 16.64 0.36
CA THR A 40 -7.81 15.96 1.66
C THR A 40 -7.47 14.46 1.54
N GLY A 41 -7.37 13.92 0.32
CA GLY A 41 -6.78 12.61 0.06
C GLY A 41 -7.62 11.37 0.41
N GLY A 42 -8.94 11.44 0.42
CA GLY A 42 -9.82 10.48 1.05
C GLY A 42 -10.68 9.53 0.19
N TYR A 43 -10.35 9.19 -1.08
CA TYR A 43 -11.19 8.26 -1.85
C TYR A 43 -10.45 7.06 -2.41
N SER A 44 -11.06 5.87 -2.23
CA SER A 44 -10.67 4.66 -2.93
C SER A 44 -11.09 4.73 -4.41
N VAL A 45 -10.34 4.09 -5.27
CA VAL A 45 -10.62 3.95 -6.71
C VAL A 45 -12.01 3.36 -6.97
N ASN A 46 -12.48 2.47 -6.09
CA ASN A 46 -13.79 1.81 -6.18
C ASN A 46 -14.96 2.82 -6.18
N SER A 47 -14.83 3.94 -5.46
CA SER A 47 -15.86 4.99 -5.44
C SER A 47 -15.98 5.72 -6.79
N TYR A 48 -14.87 5.84 -7.53
CA TYR A 48 -14.88 6.48 -8.85
C TYR A 48 -15.53 5.58 -9.90
N GLU A 49 -15.28 4.28 -9.84
CA GLU A 49 -15.85 3.31 -10.78
C GLU A 49 -17.37 3.23 -10.64
N SER A 50 -17.91 3.23 -9.42
CA SER A 50 -19.36 3.22 -9.20
C SER A 50 -20.06 4.49 -9.71
N LEU A 51 -19.42 5.65 -9.55
CA LEU A 51 -19.93 6.92 -10.09
C LEU A 51 -19.85 6.94 -11.62
N GLU A 52 -18.75 6.46 -12.18
CA GLU A 52 -18.57 6.35 -13.64
C GLU A 52 -19.67 5.50 -14.28
N GLU A 53 -19.91 4.31 -13.72
CA GLU A 53 -20.94 3.40 -14.18
C GLU A 53 -22.34 4.04 -14.12
N ALA A 54 -22.68 4.66 -13.00
CA ALA A 54 -23.97 5.30 -12.82
C ALA A 54 -24.18 6.49 -13.80
N LEU A 55 -23.15 7.29 -14.05
CA LEU A 55 -23.22 8.40 -15.01
C LEU A 55 -23.40 7.92 -16.45
N LEU A 56 -22.76 6.79 -16.81
CA LEU A 56 -22.94 6.17 -18.13
C LEU A 56 -24.35 5.57 -18.29
N LEU A 57 -24.84 4.84 -17.29
CA LEU A 57 -26.18 4.26 -17.29
C LEU A 57 -27.29 5.32 -17.42
N ASP A 58 -27.11 6.45 -16.76
CA ASP A 58 -28.06 7.57 -16.81
C ASP A 58 -27.81 8.56 -17.96
N ASN A 59 -26.83 8.28 -18.82
CA ASN A 59 -26.40 9.13 -19.95
C ASN A 59 -26.01 10.57 -19.55
N GLU A 60 -25.43 10.74 -18.37
CA GLU A 60 -24.98 12.02 -17.83
C GLU A 60 -23.57 12.41 -18.35
N ILE A 61 -23.40 12.42 -19.65
CA ILE A 61 -22.10 12.54 -20.34
C ILE A 61 -21.36 13.84 -19.98
N MET A 62 -22.08 14.93 -19.74
CA MET A 62 -21.43 16.21 -19.38
C MET A 62 -20.80 16.13 -18.00
N ILE A 63 -21.50 15.56 -17.01
CA ILE A 63 -20.98 15.38 -15.65
C ILE A 63 -19.84 14.37 -15.65
N PHE A 64 -19.97 13.29 -16.42
CA PHE A 64 -18.92 12.30 -16.66
C PHE A 64 -17.61 12.95 -17.13
N LYS A 65 -17.67 13.78 -18.19
CA LYS A 65 -16.50 14.51 -18.68
C LYS A 65 -15.92 15.47 -17.64
N GLN A 66 -16.76 16.20 -16.92
CA GLN A 66 -16.32 17.13 -15.88
C GLN A 66 -15.60 16.39 -14.73
N PHE A 67 -16.13 15.27 -14.29
CA PHE A 67 -15.54 14.43 -13.26
C PHE A 67 -14.16 13.95 -13.64
N TRP A 68 -14.02 13.30 -14.81
CA TRP A 68 -12.73 12.77 -15.26
C TRP A 68 -11.71 13.87 -15.60
N ASN A 69 -12.15 15.00 -16.18
CA ASN A 69 -11.26 16.14 -16.39
C ASN A 69 -10.72 16.71 -15.07
N TYR A 70 -11.55 16.74 -14.04
CA TYR A 70 -11.12 17.16 -12.72
C TYR A 70 -10.09 16.21 -12.12
N ILE A 71 -10.37 14.91 -12.10
CA ILE A 71 -9.44 13.90 -11.59
C ILE A 71 -8.10 13.98 -12.32
N LEU A 72 -8.11 13.98 -13.65
CA LEU A 72 -6.89 14.08 -14.43
C LEU A 72 -6.11 15.35 -14.12
N SER A 73 -6.76 16.51 -14.10
CA SER A 73 -6.10 17.79 -13.86
C SER A 73 -5.43 17.86 -12.49
N THR A 74 -6.08 17.37 -11.45
CA THR A 74 -5.57 17.40 -10.07
C THR A 74 -4.33 16.53 -9.92
N ARG A 75 -4.37 15.30 -10.46
CA ARG A 75 -3.27 14.35 -10.32
C ARG A 75 -2.05 14.73 -11.16
N VAL A 76 -2.30 15.18 -12.40
CA VAL A 76 -1.21 15.63 -13.27
C VAL A 76 -0.64 16.96 -12.84
N GLN A 77 -1.44 17.90 -12.32
CA GLN A 77 -0.93 19.15 -11.76
C GLN A 77 -0.01 18.93 -10.57
N ARG A 78 -0.36 17.98 -9.68
CA ARG A 78 0.50 17.62 -8.56
C ARG A 78 1.86 17.11 -9.03
N PHE A 79 1.86 16.22 -10.02
CA PHE A 79 3.07 15.75 -10.66
C PHE A 79 3.91 16.91 -11.21
N TRP A 80 3.30 17.85 -11.96
CA TRP A 80 4.02 18.98 -12.56
C TRP A 80 4.54 19.97 -11.53
N LYS A 81 3.85 20.17 -10.40
CA LYS A 81 4.37 20.99 -9.29
C LYS A 81 5.68 20.40 -8.75
N ILE A 82 5.69 19.11 -8.46
CA ILE A 82 6.85 18.40 -7.94
C ILE A 82 8.00 18.42 -8.98
N TYR A 83 7.69 18.13 -10.23
CA TYR A 83 8.66 18.11 -11.30
C TYR A 83 9.27 19.50 -11.56
N ASN A 84 8.45 20.56 -11.61
CA ASN A 84 8.94 21.93 -11.79
C ASN A 84 9.79 22.41 -10.61
N TYR A 85 9.44 22.03 -9.39
CA TYR A 85 10.28 22.32 -8.22
C TYR A 85 11.63 21.63 -8.34
N TYR A 86 11.64 20.40 -8.76
CA TYR A 86 12.84 19.63 -9.04
C TYR A 86 13.74 20.33 -10.09
N LEU A 87 13.20 20.75 -11.23
CA LEU A 87 13.94 21.47 -12.25
C LEU A 87 14.51 22.79 -11.75
N LYS A 88 13.79 23.53 -10.93
CA LYS A 88 14.22 24.81 -10.35
C LYS A 88 15.33 24.68 -9.31
N SER A 89 15.50 23.52 -8.71
CA SER A 89 16.53 23.26 -7.71
C SER A 89 17.95 23.11 -8.28
N LYS A 90 18.15 23.44 -9.56
CA LYS A 90 19.44 23.43 -10.29
C LYS A 90 20.09 22.06 -10.50
N ILE A 91 19.29 21.00 -10.50
CA ILE A 91 19.78 19.68 -10.84
C ILE A 91 19.46 19.44 -12.30
N ASN A 92 20.51 19.40 -13.11
CA ASN A 92 20.39 19.29 -14.56
C ASN A 92 19.90 17.92 -15.04
N GLU A 93 19.93 16.90 -14.21
CA GLU A 93 19.32 15.58 -14.45
C GLU A 93 18.98 14.91 -13.12
N PRO A 94 17.88 14.12 -13.04
CA PRO A 94 17.65 13.24 -11.90
C PRO A 94 18.76 12.19 -11.88
N LYS A 95 19.86 12.51 -11.24
CA LYS A 95 20.97 11.55 -11.09
C LYS A 95 20.67 10.49 -10.07
N ASP A 96 19.70 10.78 -9.19
CA ASP A 96 19.46 9.96 -8.04
C ASP A 96 18.00 10.03 -7.57
N VAL A 97 17.38 8.89 -7.35
CA VAL A 97 16.03 8.75 -6.78
C VAL A 97 15.95 9.33 -5.39
N GLU A 98 17.00 9.14 -4.61
CA GLU A 98 17.14 9.66 -3.26
C GLU A 98 16.99 11.19 -3.21
N TYR A 99 17.48 11.87 -4.23
CA TYR A 99 17.26 13.31 -4.36
C TYR A 99 15.80 13.65 -4.65
N PHE A 100 15.14 12.90 -5.52
CA PHE A 100 13.71 13.03 -5.79
C PHE A 100 12.89 12.79 -4.53
N HIS A 101 13.23 11.79 -3.74
CA HIS A 101 12.63 11.52 -2.43
C HIS A 101 12.83 12.70 -1.46
N THR A 102 14.05 13.23 -1.40
CA THR A 102 14.37 14.36 -0.50
C THR A 102 13.57 15.61 -0.87
N VAL A 103 13.45 15.91 -2.16
CA VAL A 103 12.66 17.05 -2.65
C VAL A 103 11.17 16.83 -2.42
N SER A 104 10.67 15.62 -2.68
CA SER A 104 9.27 15.29 -2.42
C SER A 104 8.94 15.38 -0.94
N LYS A 105 9.79 14.81 -0.08
CA LYS A 105 9.65 14.88 1.38
C LYS A 105 9.62 16.32 1.88
N LYS A 106 10.43 17.21 1.28
CA LYS A 106 10.42 18.63 1.62
C LYS A 106 9.13 19.33 1.19
N LEU A 107 8.61 19.03 0.01
CA LEU A 107 7.33 19.57 -0.49
C LEU A 107 6.14 19.05 0.33
N VAL A 108 6.17 17.78 0.72
CA VAL A 108 5.19 17.20 1.64
C VAL A 108 5.22 17.93 2.97
N LEU A 109 6.41 18.16 3.54
CA LEU A 109 6.53 18.89 4.81
C LEU A 109 6.06 20.35 4.72
N GLU A 110 6.15 20.99 3.55
CA GLU A 110 5.58 22.32 3.32
C GLU A 110 4.05 22.29 3.17
N ASP A 111 3.50 21.27 2.52
CA ASP A 111 2.05 21.02 2.45
C ASP A 111 1.51 20.54 3.81
N ASP A 112 2.23 19.72 4.56
CA ASP A 112 1.86 19.24 5.90
C ASP A 112 1.79 20.36 6.93
N LYS A 113 2.61 21.40 6.82
CA LYS A 113 2.46 22.62 7.65
C LYS A 113 1.13 23.31 7.40
N LYS A 114 0.59 23.19 6.19
CA LYS A 114 -0.70 23.71 5.79
C LYS A 114 -1.84 22.78 6.19
N TYR A 115 -1.57 21.46 6.27
CA TYR A 115 -2.56 20.42 6.56
C TYR A 115 -2.02 19.37 7.54
N PRO A 116 -1.87 19.68 8.84
CA PRO A 116 -1.17 18.81 9.82
C PRO A 116 -1.79 17.42 10.03
N ALA A 117 -3.06 17.23 9.65
CA ALA A 117 -3.77 15.95 9.83
C ALA A 117 -3.38 14.84 8.82
N TYR A 118 -2.47 15.13 7.88
CA TYR A 118 -2.12 14.21 6.77
C TYR A 118 -0.62 13.90 6.69
N GLN A 119 0.08 13.99 7.82
CA GLN A 119 1.55 13.86 7.91
C GLN A 119 2.10 12.49 7.46
N ASP A 120 1.29 11.41 7.48
CA ASP A 120 1.76 10.05 7.21
C ASP A 120 1.70 9.60 5.74
N ARG A 121 1.21 10.45 4.84
CA ARG A 121 1.16 10.08 3.43
C ARG A 121 2.43 10.50 2.72
N ASN A 122 3.44 9.65 2.79
CA ASN A 122 4.66 9.75 2.00
C ASN A 122 4.34 9.91 0.51
N LEU A 123 4.39 11.16 0.03
CA LEU A 123 4.37 11.45 -1.39
C LEU A 123 5.71 11.01 -1.98
N ASN A 124 5.82 9.71 -2.23
CA ASN A 124 6.90 9.20 -3.04
C ASN A 124 6.77 9.82 -4.45
N THR A 125 7.78 10.50 -4.93
CA THR A 125 7.76 11.14 -6.27
C THR A 125 7.61 10.11 -7.37
N ILE A 126 8.12 8.91 -7.14
CA ILE A 126 7.93 7.76 -8.04
C ILE A 126 6.45 7.40 -8.07
N SER A 127 5.83 7.26 -6.91
CA SER A 127 4.38 7.05 -6.78
C SER A 127 3.60 8.15 -7.50
N THR A 128 3.97 9.41 -7.35
CA THR A 128 3.32 10.53 -8.04
C THR A 128 3.48 10.47 -9.57
N TRP A 129 4.62 10.01 -10.06
CA TRP A 129 4.84 9.82 -11.51
C TRP A 129 3.99 8.67 -12.04
N TYR A 130 3.95 7.52 -11.35
CA TYR A 130 3.06 6.40 -11.69
C TYR A 130 1.59 6.78 -11.54
N ASP A 131 1.23 7.49 -10.48
CA ASP A 131 -0.12 7.99 -10.27
C ASP A 131 -0.57 8.88 -11.43
N ALA A 132 0.28 9.79 -11.91
CA ALA A 132 0.00 10.61 -13.08
C ALA A 132 -0.19 9.77 -14.35
N GLN A 133 0.68 8.79 -14.60
CA GLN A 133 0.57 7.89 -15.76
C GLN A 133 -0.72 7.07 -15.70
N TRP A 134 -0.99 6.45 -14.56
CA TRP A 134 -2.19 5.64 -14.35
C TRP A 134 -3.46 6.46 -14.57
N HIS A 135 -3.53 7.68 -14.06
CA HIS A 135 -4.70 8.54 -14.25
C HIS A 135 -4.89 9.00 -15.70
N ILE A 136 -3.81 9.21 -16.45
CA ILE A 136 -3.89 9.49 -17.89
C ILE A 136 -4.47 8.28 -18.63
N ASP A 137 -4.03 7.08 -18.31
CA ASP A 137 -4.51 5.86 -18.96
C ASP A 137 -5.98 5.60 -18.62
N LYS A 138 -6.36 5.74 -17.35
CA LYS A 138 -7.78 5.64 -16.91
C LYS A 138 -8.67 6.70 -17.58
N TYR A 139 -8.17 7.92 -17.71
CA TYR A 139 -8.90 8.96 -18.45
C TYR A 139 -9.12 8.59 -19.91
N ILE A 140 -8.09 8.06 -20.59
CA ILE A 140 -8.23 7.60 -21.98
C ILE A 140 -9.26 6.48 -22.09
N GLU A 141 -9.18 5.46 -21.22
CA GLU A 141 -10.16 4.36 -21.16
C GLU A 141 -11.58 4.87 -20.96
N SER A 142 -11.79 5.82 -20.06
CA SER A 142 -13.11 6.39 -19.77
C SER A 142 -13.63 7.24 -20.92
N MET A 143 -12.77 8.04 -21.58
CA MET A 143 -13.17 8.82 -22.76
C MET A 143 -13.47 7.94 -23.97
N GLN A 144 -12.87 6.77 -24.08
CA GLN A 144 -13.20 5.77 -25.10
C GLN A 144 -14.63 5.24 -24.95
N LYS A 145 -15.11 5.05 -23.71
CA LYS A 145 -16.50 4.58 -23.42
C LYS A 145 -17.57 5.52 -24.00
N ILE A 146 -17.26 6.80 -24.15
CA ILE A 146 -18.17 7.82 -24.68
C ILE A 146 -17.77 8.35 -26.05
N ASN A 147 -16.79 7.71 -26.73
CA ASN A 147 -16.26 8.10 -28.03
C ASN A 147 -15.79 9.56 -28.11
N ALA A 148 -15.21 10.10 -27.05
CA ALA A 148 -14.75 11.49 -26.96
C ALA A 148 -13.35 11.66 -27.61
N THR A 149 -13.30 11.73 -28.95
CA THR A 149 -12.06 11.71 -29.72
C THR A 149 -11.10 12.85 -29.38
N GLU A 150 -11.60 14.07 -29.22
CA GLU A 150 -10.78 15.26 -28.93
C GLU A 150 -10.08 15.12 -27.56
N GLU A 151 -10.81 14.65 -26.56
CA GLU A 151 -10.29 14.43 -25.21
C GLU A 151 -9.24 13.30 -25.20
N ILE A 152 -9.46 12.24 -25.97
CA ILE A 152 -8.50 11.15 -26.14
C ILE A 152 -7.20 11.65 -26.78
N GLU A 153 -7.26 12.43 -27.86
CA GLU A 153 -6.05 12.96 -28.51
C GLU A 153 -5.29 13.93 -27.60
N ARG A 154 -6.00 14.80 -26.87
CA ARG A 154 -5.38 15.68 -25.88
C ARG A 154 -4.67 14.86 -24.77
N ALA A 155 -5.30 13.80 -24.29
CA ALA A 155 -4.72 12.94 -23.26
C ALA A 155 -3.51 12.15 -23.79
N LYS A 156 -3.50 11.71 -25.06
CA LYS A 156 -2.34 11.07 -25.69
C LYS A 156 -1.13 12.00 -25.76
N ILE A 157 -1.32 13.26 -26.16
CA ILE A 157 -0.25 14.28 -26.15
C ILE A 157 0.30 14.46 -24.74
N LEU A 158 -0.59 14.55 -23.73
CA LEU A 158 -0.20 14.65 -22.34
C LEU A 158 0.55 13.39 -21.87
N LYS A 159 0.07 12.21 -22.26
CA LYS A 159 0.74 10.93 -22.00
C LYS A 159 2.17 10.93 -22.52
N GLU A 160 2.39 11.33 -23.77
CA GLU A 160 3.73 11.41 -24.35
C GLU A 160 4.63 12.34 -23.54
N SER A 161 4.15 13.49 -23.10
CA SER A 161 4.94 14.44 -22.31
C SER A 161 5.35 13.87 -20.95
N VAL A 162 4.47 13.11 -20.28
CA VAL A 162 4.73 12.49 -18.97
C VAL A 162 5.61 11.24 -19.11
N TYR A 163 5.35 10.39 -20.11
CA TYR A 163 6.08 9.13 -20.31
C TYR A 163 7.47 9.34 -20.90
N ASN A 164 7.68 10.40 -21.69
CA ASN A 164 9.00 10.72 -22.27
C ASN A 164 9.95 11.39 -21.26
N LEU A 165 9.50 11.72 -20.07
CA LEU A 165 10.41 12.10 -19.00
C LEU A 165 11.37 10.93 -18.73
N LYS A 166 12.66 11.21 -18.74
CA LYS A 166 13.68 10.19 -18.47
C LYS A 166 13.40 9.55 -17.12
N LYS A 167 13.12 8.24 -17.12
CA LYS A 167 13.10 7.46 -15.87
C LYS A 167 14.41 7.63 -15.14
N PRO A 168 14.40 7.82 -13.82
CA PRO A 168 15.63 7.72 -13.03
C PRO A 168 16.34 6.41 -13.35
N ARG A 169 17.67 6.41 -13.33
CA ARG A 169 18.40 5.15 -13.54
C ARG A 169 18.20 4.24 -12.36
N ALA A 170 17.89 2.98 -12.64
CA ALA A 170 17.77 1.96 -11.62
C ALA A 170 19.02 1.95 -10.70
N LYS A 171 18.81 1.84 -9.39
CA LYS A 171 19.91 1.71 -8.42
C LYS A 171 20.82 0.54 -8.81
N LYS A 172 22.14 0.73 -8.75
CA LYS A 172 23.09 -0.33 -9.11
C LYS A 172 22.96 -1.51 -8.14
N THR A 173 23.06 -2.71 -8.69
CA THR A 173 23.19 -3.91 -7.88
C THR A 173 24.63 -3.98 -7.34
N THR A 174 24.77 -3.91 -6.04
CA THR A 174 26.05 -4.03 -5.33
C THR A 174 26.19 -5.39 -4.67
N ASP A 175 25.09 -5.97 -4.16
CA ASP A 175 25.03 -7.32 -3.63
C ASP A 175 24.66 -8.32 -4.75
N LYS A 176 25.55 -9.27 -5.01
CA LYS A 176 25.41 -10.28 -6.05
C LYS A 176 24.98 -11.65 -5.52
N ARG A 177 24.73 -11.77 -4.22
CA ARG A 177 24.26 -13.04 -3.63
C ARG A 177 22.94 -13.45 -4.26
N LYS A 178 22.72 -14.76 -4.33
CA LYS A 178 21.47 -15.34 -4.82
C LYS A 178 20.52 -15.55 -3.66
N MET A 179 19.29 -15.07 -3.80
CA MET A 179 18.25 -15.28 -2.79
C MET A 179 17.93 -16.75 -2.67
N THR A 180 18.16 -17.25 -1.47
CA THR A 180 17.82 -18.59 -0.97
C THR A 180 17.05 -18.42 0.33
N GLU A 181 16.42 -19.46 0.82
CA GLU A 181 15.78 -19.42 2.14
C GLU A 181 16.78 -19.06 3.25
N THR A 182 17.99 -19.60 3.20
CA THR A 182 19.06 -19.26 4.16
C THR A 182 19.35 -17.76 4.13
N LEU A 183 19.57 -17.19 2.94
CA LEU A 183 19.86 -15.75 2.81
C LEU A 183 18.64 -14.88 3.22
N PHE A 184 17.42 -15.36 2.98
CA PHE A 184 16.20 -14.68 3.43
C PHE A 184 16.20 -14.48 4.95
N TRP A 185 16.46 -15.56 5.70
CA TRP A 185 16.55 -15.51 7.16
C TRP A 185 17.75 -14.68 7.65
N GLU A 186 18.92 -14.86 7.04
CA GLU A 186 20.11 -14.06 7.35
C GLU A 186 19.85 -12.54 7.21
N LEU A 187 19.16 -12.11 6.16
CA LEU A 187 18.86 -10.69 5.96
C LEU A 187 17.93 -10.15 7.03
N ILE A 188 16.90 -10.91 7.43
CA ILE A 188 15.98 -10.54 8.50
C ILE A 188 16.73 -10.44 9.83
N GLU A 189 17.45 -11.48 10.21
CA GLU A 189 18.16 -11.55 11.49
C GLU A 189 19.23 -10.47 11.61
N GLN A 190 20.07 -10.28 10.60
CA GLN A 190 21.06 -9.20 10.58
C GLN A 190 20.41 -7.81 10.65
N SER A 191 19.25 -7.60 10.02
CA SER A 191 18.57 -6.32 10.10
C SER A 191 17.99 -6.06 11.49
N ARG A 192 17.52 -7.11 12.19
CA ARG A 192 17.07 -7.03 13.58
C ARG A 192 18.22 -6.74 14.55
N GLU A 193 19.37 -7.40 14.37
CA GLU A 193 20.55 -7.18 15.21
C GLU A 193 21.11 -5.75 15.09
N GLU A 194 20.98 -5.13 13.92
CA GLU A 194 21.49 -3.79 13.63
C GLU A 194 20.57 -2.66 14.13
N THR A 195 19.35 -2.95 14.60
CA THR A 195 18.31 -1.93 14.84
C THR A 195 17.60 -2.12 16.18
N ALA A 196 17.09 -1.02 16.74
CA ALA A 196 16.37 -1.01 18.00
C ALA A 196 14.85 -0.85 17.85
N SER A 197 14.35 -0.53 16.67
CA SER A 197 12.93 -0.32 16.39
C SER A 197 12.48 -0.96 15.09
N ASP A 198 11.18 -1.23 14.96
CA ASP A 198 10.58 -1.79 13.75
C ASP A 198 10.76 -0.88 12.52
N SER A 199 10.68 0.42 12.70
CA SER A 199 10.90 1.37 11.61
C SER A 199 12.33 1.33 11.09
N GLU A 200 13.33 1.30 11.99
CA GLU A 200 14.74 1.16 11.60
C GLU A 200 15.01 -0.19 10.95
N PHE A 201 14.41 -1.25 11.47
CA PHE A 201 14.50 -2.59 10.87
C PHE A 201 14.01 -2.61 9.42
N LEU A 202 12.84 -2.02 9.15
CA LEU A 202 12.32 -1.93 7.78
C LEU A 202 13.25 -1.17 6.86
N ASP A 203 13.80 -0.04 7.33
CA ASP A 203 14.71 0.78 6.51
C ASP A 203 16.00 0.03 6.20
N VAL A 204 16.62 -0.64 7.19
CA VAL A 204 17.84 -1.42 7.00
C VAL A 204 17.59 -2.62 6.08
N LEU A 205 16.50 -3.36 6.28
CA LEU A 205 16.15 -4.50 5.42
C LEU A 205 15.86 -4.05 3.98
N LYS A 206 15.14 -2.95 3.82
CA LYS A 206 14.85 -2.35 2.52
C LYS A 206 16.14 -1.96 1.78
N ASP A 207 17.08 -1.30 2.45
CA ASP A 207 18.38 -0.92 1.86
C ASP A 207 19.19 -2.15 1.43
N LYS A 208 19.22 -3.21 2.25
CA LYS A 208 19.85 -4.49 1.87
C LYS A 208 19.20 -5.11 0.64
N LEU A 209 17.88 -5.11 0.55
CA LEU A 209 17.15 -5.60 -0.62
C LEU A 209 17.41 -4.74 -1.86
N GLU A 210 17.41 -3.42 -1.73
CA GLU A 210 17.72 -2.50 -2.85
C GLU A 210 19.14 -2.69 -3.40
N ALA A 211 20.09 -3.14 -2.57
CA ALA A 211 21.43 -3.50 -3.01
C ALA A 211 21.43 -4.75 -3.92
N MET A 212 20.44 -5.61 -3.83
CA MET A 212 20.32 -6.84 -4.62
C MET A 212 19.72 -6.59 -6.02
N SER A 213 19.72 -7.60 -6.88
CA SER A 213 19.04 -7.50 -8.19
C SER A 213 17.52 -7.57 -8.02
N ALA A 214 16.80 -6.95 -8.95
CA ALA A 214 15.32 -7.01 -8.96
C ALA A 214 14.76 -8.45 -9.00
N VAL A 215 15.52 -9.39 -9.57
CA VAL A 215 15.17 -10.82 -9.57
C VAL A 215 15.25 -11.40 -8.17
N GLU A 216 16.29 -11.03 -7.42
CA GLU A 216 16.48 -11.54 -6.07
C GLU A 216 15.49 -10.90 -5.07
N ILE A 217 15.13 -9.64 -5.26
CA ILE A 217 14.05 -8.99 -4.48
C ILE A 217 12.71 -9.73 -4.68
N LYS A 218 12.37 -10.07 -5.93
CA LYS A 218 11.15 -10.87 -6.20
C LYS A 218 11.19 -12.26 -5.58
N LYS A 219 12.38 -12.87 -5.49
CA LYS A 219 12.54 -14.15 -4.80
C LYS A 219 12.36 -14.00 -3.29
N PHE A 220 12.87 -12.92 -2.69
CA PHE A 220 12.61 -12.61 -1.28
C PHE A 220 11.11 -12.56 -1.01
N GLN A 221 10.35 -11.79 -1.79
CA GLN A 221 8.88 -11.74 -1.66
C GLN A 221 8.23 -13.11 -1.83
N LYS A 222 8.73 -13.92 -2.77
CA LYS A 222 8.19 -15.25 -2.97
C LYS A 222 8.39 -16.11 -1.72
N ILE A 223 9.60 -16.10 -1.15
CA ILE A 223 9.91 -16.85 0.08
C ILE A 223 9.05 -16.32 1.24
N LEU A 224 8.92 -14.99 1.39
CA LEU A 224 8.05 -14.40 2.41
C LEU A 224 6.63 -14.95 2.33
N LEU A 225 6.04 -14.98 1.15
CA LEU A 225 4.70 -15.53 0.93
C LEU A 225 4.64 -17.04 1.22
N GLU A 226 5.67 -17.81 0.85
CA GLU A 226 5.76 -19.24 1.15
C GLU A 226 5.84 -19.48 2.66
N GLN A 227 6.66 -18.72 3.39
CA GLN A 227 6.74 -18.81 4.85
C GLN A 227 5.43 -18.37 5.54
N THR A 228 4.76 -17.35 5.01
CA THR A 228 3.42 -16.97 5.50
C THR A 228 2.41 -18.11 5.36
N ASN A 229 2.42 -18.82 4.23
CA ASN A 229 1.56 -19.98 4.02
C ASN A 229 1.85 -21.12 4.99
N GLU A 230 3.11 -21.30 5.41
CA GLU A 230 3.46 -22.35 6.39
C GLU A 230 2.87 -22.09 7.79
N LEU A 231 2.48 -20.85 8.08
CA LEU A 231 1.77 -20.44 9.30
C LEU A 231 0.24 -20.51 9.17
N GLU A 232 -0.32 -20.92 8.02
CA GLU A 232 -1.76 -21.08 7.81
C GLU A 232 -2.29 -22.30 8.58
N HIS A 233 -2.44 -22.13 9.90
CA HIS A 233 -2.88 -23.19 10.80
C HIS A 233 -3.82 -22.66 11.90
N TRP A 234 -4.91 -23.40 12.16
CA TRP A 234 -5.89 -23.00 13.18
C TRP A 234 -5.30 -22.86 14.57
N ASP A 235 -4.30 -23.67 14.94
CA ASP A 235 -3.63 -23.56 16.24
C ASP A 235 -2.82 -22.24 16.34
N ILE A 236 -2.18 -21.81 15.24
CA ILE A 236 -1.44 -20.56 15.19
C ILE A 236 -2.40 -19.37 15.22
N TRP A 237 -3.55 -19.49 14.55
CA TRP A 237 -4.58 -18.46 14.66
C TRP A 237 -5.19 -18.38 16.07
N ALA A 238 -5.37 -19.54 16.75
CA ALA A 238 -5.78 -19.58 18.15
C ALA A 238 -4.75 -18.86 19.06
N LEU A 239 -3.46 -19.08 18.83
CA LEU A 239 -2.39 -18.37 19.53
C LEU A 239 -2.51 -16.85 19.35
N ALA A 240 -2.62 -16.38 18.10
CA ALA A 240 -2.80 -14.96 17.80
C ALA A 240 -4.07 -14.40 18.45
N TYR A 241 -5.19 -15.12 18.39
CA TYR A 241 -6.46 -14.72 18.96
C TYR A 241 -6.39 -14.56 20.50
N ILE A 242 -5.74 -15.51 21.19
CA ILE A 242 -5.61 -15.50 22.64
C ILE A 242 -4.70 -14.35 23.09
N ILE A 243 -3.54 -14.17 22.48
CA ILE A 243 -2.58 -13.10 22.80
C ILE A 243 -3.20 -11.73 22.60
N ARG A 244 -3.86 -11.51 21.47
CA ARG A 244 -4.42 -10.20 21.08
C ARG A 244 -5.83 -9.95 21.60
N LYS A 245 -6.44 -10.93 22.29
CA LYS A 245 -7.85 -10.87 22.78
C LYS A 245 -8.84 -10.61 21.64
N GLY A 246 -8.59 -11.23 20.50
CA GLY A 246 -9.33 -11.10 19.26
C GLY A 246 -8.40 -10.97 18.05
N CYS A 247 -8.69 -11.69 16.95
CA CYS A 247 -7.85 -11.70 15.76
C CYS A 247 -8.69 -12.09 14.54
N GLY A 248 -9.07 -11.09 13.73
CA GLY A 248 -9.66 -11.31 12.41
C GLY A 248 -8.62 -11.76 11.39
N ASP A 249 -9.04 -11.98 10.15
CA ASP A 249 -8.21 -12.45 9.04
C ASP A 249 -7.02 -11.52 8.74
N ASP A 250 -7.26 -10.23 8.52
CA ASP A 250 -6.19 -9.25 8.30
C ASP A 250 -5.21 -9.20 9.49
N ALA A 251 -5.74 -9.22 10.71
CA ALA A 251 -4.94 -9.21 11.91
C ALA A 251 -4.10 -10.49 12.07
N PHE A 252 -4.58 -11.62 11.56
CA PHE A 252 -3.82 -12.86 11.50
C PHE A 252 -2.68 -12.77 10.48
N ASP A 253 -2.89 -12.11 9.33
CA ASP A 253 -1.83 -11.83 8.37
C ASP A 253 -0.73 -10.96 8.98
N TYR A 254 -1.10 -9.91 9.74
CA TYR A 254 -0.14 -9.04 10.43
C TYR A 254 0.62 -9.77 11.54
N PHE A 255 -0.03 -10.70 12.24
CA PHE A 255 0.62 -11.59 13.21
C PHE A 255 1.65 -12.50 12.55
N LYS A 256 1.30 -13.16 11.43
CA LYS A 256 2.23 -14.01 10.67
C LYS A 256 3.45 -13.21 10.19
N ALA A 257 3.22 -12.00 9.69
CA ALA A 257 4.28 -11.08 9.27
C ALA A 257 5.20 -10.70 10.45
N TRP A 258 4.63 -10.42 11.62
CA TRP A 258 5.39 -10.18 12.83
C TRP A 258 6.24 -11.39 13.24
N VAL A 259 5.67 -12.58 13.22
CA VAL A 259 6.40 -13.83 13.52
C VAL A 259 7.63 -13.99 12.61
N ILE A 260 7.46 -13.81 11.30
CA ILE A 260 8.56 -13.95 10.33
C ILE A 260 9.61 -12.86 10.53
N SER A 261 9.20 -11.62 10.78
CA SER A 261 10.11 -10.48 10.98
C SER A 261 11.00 -10.61 12.21
N ASN A 262 10.67 -11.49 13.15
CA ASN A 262 11.45 -11.76 14.35
C ASN A 262 12.48 -12.90 14.16
N GLY A 263 12.63 -13.43 12.93
CA GLY A 263 13.67 -14.38 12.58
C GLY A 263 13.23 -15.86 12.64
N LYS A 264 14.14 -16.70 12.20
CA LYS A 264 13.86 -18.13 11.98
C LYS A 264 13.50 -18.88 13.25
N ASP A 265 14.18 -18.61 14.36
CA ASP A 265 13.95 -19.32 15.62
C ASP A 265 12.54 -19.07 16.17
N ILE A 266 12.04 -17.82 16.06
CA ILE A 266 10.67 -17.46 16.45
C ILE A 266 9.67 -18.11 15.51
N PHE A 267 9.92 -18.04 14.20
CA PHE A 267 9.08 -18.66 13.19
C PHE A 267 8.92 -20.18 13.43
N GLU A 268 10.03 -20.90 13.61
CA GLU A 268 9.98 -22.36 13.87
C GLU A 268 9.30 -22.67 15.21
N SER A 269 9.51 -21.86 16.22
CA SER A 269 8.87 -22.04 17.52
C SER A 269 7.35 -21.87 17.44
N VAL A 270 6.87 -20.85 16.75
CA VAL A 270 5.43 -20.61 16.55
C VAL A 270 4.84 -21.70 15.69
N LYS A 271 5.48 -22.05 14.58
CA LYS A 271 5.05 -23.12 13.68
C LYS A 271 4.89 -24.48 14.39
N ASN A 272 5.77 -24.79 15.36
CA ASN A 272 5.72 -26.01 16.15
C ASN A 272 4.98 -25.84 17.49
N MET A 273 4.35 -24.71 17.75
CA MET A 273 3.68 -24.39 19.01
C MET A 273 4.59 -24.51 20.24
N GLN A 274 5.89 -24.25 20.10
CA GLN A 274 6.92 -24.31 21.15
C GLN A 274 7.33 -22.92 21.62
N ILE A 275 6.36 -22.16 22.10
CA ILE A 275 6.49 -20.72 22.37
C ILE A 275 6.97 -20.38 23.79
N ASP A 276 7.10 -21.36 24.68
CA ASP A 276 7.44 -21.14 26.11
C ASP A 276 8.72 -20.29 26.30
N LYS A 277 9.69 -20.44 25.40
CA LYS A 277 10.97 -19.70 25.43
C LYS A 277 10.86 -18.23 25.08
N PHE A 278 9.83 -17.88 24.34
CA PHE A 278 9.66 -16.57 23.74
C PHE A 278 8.41 -15.83 24.26
N LYS A 279 7.84 -16.32 25.37
CA LYS A 279 6.61 -15.76 25.95
C LYS A 279 6.67 -14.22 26.08
N ASN A 280 7.79 -13.68 26.56
CA ASN A 280 7.95 -12.25 26.79
C ASN A 280 7.89 -11.41 25.49
N LEU A 281 8.18 -11.98 24.32
CA LEU A 281 8.08 -11.29 23.03
C LEU A 281 6.62 -11.03 22.62
N PHE A 282 5.68 -11.78 23.20
CA PHE A 282 4.26 -11.65 22.91
C PHE A 282 3.51 -10.72 23.89
N GLU A 283 4.21 -10.07 24.81
CA GLU A 283 3.59 -9.13 25.78
C GLU A 283 3.16 -7.81 25.14
N GLU A 284 3.79 -7.42 24.01
CA GLU A 284 3.36 -6.33 23.14
C GLU A 284 2.39 -6.86 22.09
N ASP A 285 1.56 -5.99 21.46
CA ASP A 285 0.62 -6.41 20.43
C ASP A 285 1.39 -6.91 19.18
N PRO A 286 1.49 -8.23 18.93
CA PRO A 286 2.31 -8.82 17.90
C PRO A 286 1.66 -8.66 16.52
N GLN A 287 1.94 -7.56 15.84
CA GLN A 287 1.47 -7.28 14.49
C GLN A 287 2.52 -6.46 13.72
N PHE A 288 2.67 -6.71 12.42
CA PHE A 288 3.61 -5.96 11.59
C PHE A 288 3.20 -5.94 10.12
N GLU A 289 2.19 -5.12 9.79
CA GLU A 289 1.66 -4.99 8.44
C GLU A 289 2.73 -4.53 7.45
N GLU A 290 3.52 -3.50 7.80
CA GLU A 290 4.48 -2.85 6.89
C GLU A 290 5.56 -3.82 6.41
N PHE A 291 5.91 -4.83 7.18
CA PHE A 291 6.87 -5.85 6.77
C PHE A 291 6.42 -6.63 5.54
N MET A 292 5.11 -6.80 5.33
CA MET A 292 4.57 -7.50 4.16
C MET A 292 4.92 -6.80 2.84
N TYR A 293 5.16 -5.49 2.89
CA TYR A 293 5.39 -4.64 1.72
C TYR A 293 6.86 -4.29 1.48
N VAL A 294 7.77 -4.61 2.40
CA VAL A 294 9.18 -4.17 2.35
C VAL A 294 9.89 -4.53 1.04
N ALA A 295 9.65 -5.73 0.51
CA ALA A 295 10.25 -6.13 -0.77
C ALA A 295 9.61 -5.44 -1.97
N GLN A 296 8.31 -5.14 -1.91
CA GLN A 296 7.61 -4.38 -2.95
C GLN A 296 8.15 -2.96 -3.01
N GLU A 297 8.32 -2.31 -1.86
CA GLU A 297 8.91 -0.99 -1.76
C GLU A 297 10.36 -0.97 -2.29
N ALA A 298 11.19 -1.92 -1.84
CA ALA A 298 12.56 -2.05 -2.31
C ALA A 298 12.65 -2.26 -3.83
N TYR A 299 11.74 -3.06 -4.39
CA TYR A 299 11.66 -3.28 -5.84
C TYR A 299 11.26 -1.99 -6.56
N THR A 300 10.20 -1.32 -6.09
CA THR A 300 9.70 -0.07 -6.66
C THR A 300 10.76 1.01 -6.61
N ASN A 301 11.46 1.16 -5.49
CA ASN A 301 12.57 2.10 -5.33
C ASN A 301 13.75 1.79 -6.28
N LYS A 302 13.97 0.51 -6.59
CA LYS A 302 15.03 0.08 -7.49
C LYS A 302 14.67 0.21 -8.96
N LYS A 303 13.44 -0.15 -9.32
CA LYS A 303 13.01 -0.31 -10.72
C LYS A 303 12.12 0.81 -11.22
N TYR A 304 11.51 1.59 -10.31
CA TYR A 304 10.51 2.62 -10.61
C TYR A 304 9.27 2.06 -11.34
N GLU A 305 8.88 0.88 -10.97
CA GLU A 305 7.68 0.19 -11.43
C GLU A 305 7.18 -0.74 -10.33
N ASP A 306 5.90 -1.05 -10.33
CA ASP A 306 5.32 -1.98 -9.37
C ASP A 306 5.94 -3.36 -9.51
N MET A 307 6.14 -4.03 -8.37
CA MET A 307 6.66 -5.38 -8.38
C MET A 307 5.56 -6.35 -8.81
N PRO A 308 5.81 -7.16 -9.87
CA PRO A 308 4.89 -8.25 -10.17
C PRO A 308 4.82 -9.22 -8.99
N ILE A 309 3.64 -9.35 -8.37
CA ILE A 309 3.43 -10.22 -7.22
C ILE A 309 3.67 -11.68 -7.63
N PRO A 310 4.57 -12.40 -6.96
CA PRO A 310 4.82 -13.81 -7.24
C PRO A 310 3.54 -14.62 -7.01
N ARG A 311 3.21 -15.48 -7.98
CA ARG A 311 2.12 -16.44 -7.79
C ARG A 311 2.63 -17.60 -6.95
N ILE A 312 2.06 -17.80 -5.78
CA ILE A 312 2.24 -18.99 -4.96
C ILE A 312 0.90 -19.73 -4.89
N LYS A 313 0.98 -21.03 -4.58
CA LYS A 313 -0.23 -21.81 -4.34
C LYS A 313 -0.77 -21.41 -2.95
N SER A 314 -1.97 -20.83 -2.92
CA SER A 314 -2.67 -20.60 -1.66
C SER A 314 -2.89 -21.94 -0.94
N GLN A 315 -2.63 -21.97 0.35
CA GLN A 315 -2.98 -23.13 1.19
C GLN A 315 -4.28 -22.81 1.94
N GLU A 316 -5.13 -23.80 2.07
CA GLU A 316 -6.24 -23.73 3.01
C GLU A 316 -5.69 -23.86 4.44
N ILE A 317 -6.32 -23.18 5.38
CA ILE A 317 -5.93 -23.19 6.78
C ILE A 317 -5.97 -24.62 7.30
N GLN A 318 -4.83 -25.12 7.78
CA GLN A 318 -4.67 -26.48 8.26
C GLN A 318 -5.16 -26.62 9.71
N GLY A 319 -5.41 -27.87 10.13
CA GLY A 319 -5.81 -28.16 11.50
C GLY A 319 -7.33 -28.08 11.72
N LYS A 320 -7.75 -28.10 12.97
CA LYS A 320 -9.15 -28.08 13.36
C LYS A 320 -9.58 -26.67 13.75
N LYS A 321 -10.61 -26.16 13.07
CA LYS A 321 -11.20 -24.87 13.42
C LYS A 321 -11.72 -24.92 14.87
N TRP A 322 -11.41 -23.88 15.62
CA TRP A 322 -11.87 -23.66 16.98
C TRP A 322 -13.11 -22.73 17.01
N ASP A 323 -13.76 -22.67 18.16
CA ASP A 323 -14.88 -21.77 18.43
C ASP A 323 -14.44 -20.73 19.47
N GLU A 324 -14.82 -19.47 19.26
CA GLU A 324 -14.41 -18.35 20.11
C GLU A 324 -14.85 -18.50 21.57
N GLU A 325 -16.09 -19.01 21.77
CA GLU A 325 -16.67 -19.15 23.12
C GLU A 325 -15.95 -20.23 23.94
N SER A 326 -15.39 -21.25 23.28
CA SER A 326 -14.73 -22.42 23.90
C SER A 326 -13.23 -22.50 23.63
N ILE A 327 -12.61 -21.44 23.12
CA ILE A 327 -11.18 -21.48 22.73
C ILE A 327 -10.29 -21.84 23.93
N CYS A 328 -10.56 -21.29 25.12
CA CYS A 328 -9.78 -21.60 26.33
C CYS A 328 -10.00 -23.02 26.86
N GLU A 329 -11.09 -23.69 26.51
CA GLU A 329 -11.24 -25.12 26.79
C GLU A 329 -10.32 -25.97 25.92
N SER A 330 -10.19 -25.57 24.65
CA SER A 330 -9.33 -26.25 23.67
C SER A 330 -7.84 -25.95 23.84
N TYR A 331 -7.51 -24.73 24.28
CA TYR A 331 -6.13 -24.18 24.39
C TYR A 331 -5.84 -23.66 25.80
N SER A 332 -6.23 -24.45 26.86
CA SER A 332 -6.12 -24.06 28.28
C SER A 332 -4.71 -23.60 28.65
N LYS A 333 -3.66 -24.29 28.19
CA LYS A 333 -2.27 -23.92 28.44
C LYS A 333 -1.92 -22.55 27.87
N LEU A 334 -2.41 -22.19 26.68
CA LEU A 334 -2.19 -20.86 26.09
C LEU A 334 -2.94 -19.78 26.85
N CYS A 335 -4.19 -20.04 27.24
CA CYS A 335 -4.95 -19.10 28.05
C CYS A 335 -4.31 -18.89 29.44
N GLU A 336 -3.83 -19.93 30.10
CA GLU A 336 -3.06 -19.79 31.37
C GLU A 336 -1.76 -18.98 31.19
N MET A 337 -1.19 -18.99 29.99
CA MET A 337 0.05 -18.30 29.70
C MET A 337 -0.15 -16.80 29.41
N PHE A 338 -1.27 -16.40 28.77
CA PHE A 338 -1.45 -15.06 28.21
C PHE A 338 -2.71 -14.32 28.70
N VAL A 339 -3.65 -14.98 29.37
CA VAL A 339 -4.87 -14.39 29.93
C VAL A 339 -4.79 -14.37 31.43
#